data_8bdc66a7b294e72884cf90369748a47a
#
_entry.id   8bdc66a7b294e72884cf90369748a47a
#
_cell.length_a   1.000
_cell.length_b   1.000
_cell.length_c   1.000
_cell.angle_alpha   90.00
_cell.angle_beta   90.00
_cell.angle_gamma   90.00
#
_symmetry.space_group_name_H-M   'P 1'
#
loop_
_entity.id
_entity.type
_entity.pdbx_description
1 polymer ?
#
loop_
_entity_poly.entity_id
_entity_poly.type
_entity_poly.pdbx_seq_one_letter_code
_entity_poly.pdbx_strand_id
1 'polypeptide(L)'
;MIKIAIIEDDAAQEAELRAYLTKYFSELGRRISITSYAAADAFLAVFERHKFNMIFMDIEMPGTNGMEASRLLRRKDEDVLLFFVTNLAQYALESYEVSAFDYVVKPVNYYNLALKMKRALRMLRNTEEHAMVINAADGQHVIQVSDIRYVEVMGHNVTYHTVNGDYFVGYGSLKAIRAELEPHDFVLCDRSFLVNLKYVTGVNKPDLYVGNDVLKIAKSRRSAFMLALTKYFSCEE
;
A
#
# COMPACT_ATOMS: atom_id res chain seq x y z
N MET A 1 -7.32 -12.15 -2.84
CA MET A 1 -8.63 -11.83 -2.18
C MET A 1 -8.33 -10.97 -0.97
N ILE A 2 -8.89 -9.77 -0.90
CA ILE A 2 -8.64 -8.82 0.20
C ILE A 2 -9.51 -9.21 1.39
N LYS A 3 -8.90 -9.34 2.57
CA LYS A 3 -9.57 -9.72 3.82
C LYS A 3 -9.78 -8.46 4.68
N ILE A 4 -11.00 -8.19 5.06
CA ILE A 4 -11.42 -7.00 5.80
C ILE A 4 -12.07 -7.42 7.12
N ALA A 5 -11.70 -6.77 8.23
CA ALA A 5 -12.44 -6.85 9.47
C ALA A 5 -13.24 -5.56 9.69
N ILE A 6 -14.47 -5.68 10.18
CA ILE A 6 -15.29 -4.57 10.68
C ILE A 6 -15.54 -4.84 12.15
N ILE A 7 -15.20 -3.88 13.02
CA ILE A 7 -15.45 -3.94 14.46
C ILE A 7 -16.39 -2.78 14.80
N GLU A 8 -17.66 -3.11 15.02
CA GLU A 8 -18.79 -2.18 15.16
C GLU A 8 -19.88 -2.86 15.97
N ASP A 9 -20.36 -2.26 17.04
CA ASP A 9 -21.43 -2.81 17.89
C ASP A 9 -22.84 -2.48 17.39
N ASP A 10 -22.98 -1.41 16.58
CA ASP A 10 -24.24 -1.08 15.91
C ASP A 10 -24.38 -1.85 14.60
N ALA A 11 -25.30 -2.80 14.58
CA ALA A 11 -25.54 -3.65 13.41
C ALA A 11 -26.01 -2.89 12.15
N ALA A 12 -26.69 -1.74 12.32
CA ALA A 12 -27.13 -0.94 11.18
C ALA A 12 -25.94 -0.20 10.53
N GLN A 13 -25.06 0.33 11.34
CA GLN A 13 -23.84 1.01 10.86
C GLN A 13 -22.85 0.02 10.25
N GLU A 14 -22.70 -1.17 10.85
CA GLU A 14 -21.92 -2.27 10.26
C GLU A 14 -22.45 -2.66 8.87
N ALA A 15 -23.78 -2.85 8.74
CA ALA A 15 -24.40 -3.23 7.49
C ALA A 15 -24.22 -2.15 6.40
N GLU A 16 -24.33 -0.88 6.76
CA GLU A 16 -24.08 0.24 5.83
C GLU A 16 -22.62 0.25 5.33
N LEU A 17 -21.66 0.19 6.24
CA LEU A 17 -20.23 0.16 5.89
C LEU A 17 -19.89 -1.05 5.02
N ARG A 18 -20.42 -2.23 5.37
CA ARG A 18 -20.28 -3.47 4.58
C ARG A 18 -20.84 -3.30 3.18
N ALA A 19 -22.02 -2.69 3.04
CA ALA A 19 -22.65 -2.45 1.75
C ALA A 19 -21.78 -1.53 0.87
N TYR A 20 -21.24 -0.45 1.44
CA TYR A 20 -20.35 0.48 0.72
C TYR A 20 -19.03 -0.18 0.29
N LEU A 21 -18.39 -0.94 1.16
CA LEU A 21 -17.18 -1.70 0.81
C LEU A 21 -17.47 -2.73 -0.28
N THR A 22 -18.55 -3.50 -0.14
CA THR A 22 -18.94 -4.50 -1.13
C THR A 22 -19.19 -3.86 -2.51
N LYS A 23 -19.93 -2.75 -2.53
CA LYS A 23 -20.19 -1.98 -3.75
C LYS A 23 -18.87 -1.53 -4.40
N TYR A 24 -17.99 -0.87 -3.65
CA TYR A 24 -16.73 -0.34 -4.16
C TYR A 24 -15.84 -1.43 -4.78
N PHE A 25 -15.66 -2.55 -4.10
CA PHE A 25 -14.83 -3.64 -4.60
C PHE A 25 -15.48 -4.40 -5.76
N SER A 26 -16.82 -4.50 -5.78
CA SER A 26 -17.56 -5.08 -6.91
C SER A 26 -17.40 -4.24 -8.19
N GLU A 27 -17.47 -2.91 -8.09
CA GLU A 27 -17.24 -1.98 -9.21
C GLU A 27 -15.82 -2.13 -9.80
N LEU A 28 -14.85 -2.56 -8.99
CA LEU A 28 -13.48 -2.84 -9.42
C LEU A 28 -13.25 -4.30 -9.87
N GLY A 29 -14.27 -5.16 -9.83
CA GLY A 29 -14.13 -6.59 -10.13
C GLY A 29 -13.24 -7.35 -9.14
N ARG A 30 -13.05 -6.84 -7.91
CA ARG A 30 -12.16 -7.43 -6.91
C ARG A 30 -12.93 -8.25 -5.88
N ARG A 31 -12.41 -9.44 -5.57
CA ARG A 31 -12.98 -10.29 -4.51
C ARG A 31 -12.50 -9.82 -3.15
N ILE A 32 -13.45 -9.69 -2.20
CA ILE A 32 -13.20 -9.40 -0.79
C ILE A 32 -13.84 -10.46 0.10
N SER A 33 -13.33 -10.56 1.33
CA SER A 33 -13.96 -11.31 2.43
C SER A 33 -14.07 -10.36 3.61
N ILE A 34 -15.29 -10.14 4.12
CA ILE A 34 -15.55 -9.26 5.26
C ILE A 34 -16.00 -10.12 6.45
N THR A 35 -15.29 -9.98 7.56
CA THR A 35 -15.66 -10.58 8.85
C THR A 35 -15.97 -9.48 9.83
N SER A 36 -17.12 -9.54 10.50
CA SER A 36 -17.53 -8.53 11.48
C SER A 36 -17.50 -9.04 12.90
N TYR A 37 -17.22 -8.12 13.82
CA TYR A 37 -17.16 -8.34 15.25
C TYR A 37 -17.95 -7.22 15.94
N ALA A 38 -18.85 -7.56 16.84
CA ALA A 38 -19.66 -6.61 17.60
C ALA A 38 -18.92 -6.04 18.84
N ALA A 39 -17.68 -6.47 19.08
CA ALA A 39 -16.86 -5.98 20.19
C ALA A 39 -15.38 -6.13 19.90
N ALA A 40 -14.57 -5.20 20.38
CA ALA A 40 -13.12 -5.23 20.23
C ALA A 40 -12.50 -6.46 20.90
N ASP A 41 -12.99 -6.86 22.08
CA ASP A 41 -12.49 -8.04 22.80
C ASP A 41 -12.67 -9.34 21.99
N ALA A 42 -13.82 -9.50 21.32
CA ALA A 42 -14.08 -10.66 20.46
C ALA A 42 -13.12 -10.69 19.24
N PHE A 43 -12.82 -9.53 18.69
CA PHE A 43 -11.85 -9.39 17.61
C PHE A 43 -10.43 -9.71 18.08
N LEU A 44 -9.97 -9.11 19.18
CA LEU A 44 -8.61 -9.28 19.72
C LEU A 44 -8.30 -10.72 20.14
N ALA A 45 -9.30 -11.46 20.59
CA ALA A 45 -9.17 -12.87 20.99
C ALA A 45 -8.80 -13.79 19.81
N VAL A 46 -9.18 -13.42 18.57
CA VAL A 46 -8.95 -14.23 17.37
C VAL A 46 -8.02 -13.55 16.36
N PHE A 47 -7.49 -12.37 16.72
CA PHE A 47 -6.62 -11.61 15.84
C PHE A 47 -5.20 -12.21 15.81
N GLU A 48 -4.74 -12.50 14.61
CA GLU A 48 -3.38 -12.94 14.30
C GLU A 48 -2.76 -11.97 13.27
N ARG A 49 -1.43 -11.85 13.31
CA ARG A 49 -0.68 -11.02 12.36
C ARG A 49 -0.97 -11.46 10.91
N HIS A 50 -1.13 -10.50 10.01
CA HIS A 50 -1.42 -10.70 8.57
C HIS A 50 -2.74 -11.45 8.28
N LYS A 51 -3.62 -11.61 9.26
CA LYS A 51 -4.94 -12.23 9.07
C LYS A 51 -5.86 -11.36 8.21
N PHE A 52 -5.77 -10.05 8.35
CA PHE A 52 -6.54 -9.06 7.61
C PHE A 52 -5.62 -8.09 6.87
N ASN A 53 -6.10 -7.55 5.74
CA ASN A 53 -5.44 -6.50 4.98
C ASN A 53 -5.89 -5.11 5.45
N MET A 54 -7.16 -5.01 5.85
CA MET A 54 -7.79 -3.77 6.33
C MET A 54 -8.65 -4.06 7.55
N ILE A 55 -8.65 -3.14 8.50
CA ILE A 55 -9.49 -3.17 9.70
C ILE A 55 -10.23 -1.84 9.80
N PHE A 56 -11.56 -1.91 9.89
CA PHE A 56 -12.43 -0.78 10.20
C PHE A 56 -12.89 -0.94 11.62
N MET A 57 -12.64 0.05 12.47
CA MET A 57 -12.88 -0.04 13.90
C MET A 57 -13.60 1.20 14.42
N ASP A 58 -14.75 1.01 15.07
CA ASP A 58 -15.31 2.10 15.84
C ASP A 58 -14.49 2.34 17.13
N ILE A 59 -14.48 3.58 17.58
CA ILE A 59 -13.83 3.96 18.84
C ILE A 59 -14.80 3.77 20.01
N GLU A 60 -16.08 4.12 19.82
CA GLU A 60 -17.10 4.06 20.86
C GLU A 60 -17.79 2.69 20.85
N MET A 61 -17.26 1.76 21.60
CA MET A 61 -17.86 0.43 21.77
C MET A 61 -17.90 0.04 23.26
N PRO A 62 -18.86 -0.78 23.69
CA PRO A 62 -18.88 -1.33 25.04
C PRO A 62 -17.64 -2.22 25.31
N GLY A 63 -17.10 -2.15 26.53
CA GLY A 63 -15.89 -2.88 26.92
C GLY A 63 -14.61 -2.16 26.49
N THR A 64 -13.70 -2.88 25.83
CA THR A 64 -12.47 -2.28 25.30
C THR A 64 -12.79 -1.32 24.15
N ASN A 65 -12.44 -0.04 24.31
CA ASN A 65 -12.67 0.94 23.26
C ASN A 65 -11.71 0.74 22.07
N GLY A 66 -12.08 1.30 20.89
CA GLY A 66 -11.32 1.09 19.66
C GLY A 66 -9.88 1.63 19.69
N MET A 67 -9.59 2.69 20.44
CA MET A 67 -8.23 3.22 20.58
C MET A 67 -7.34 2.27 21.39
N GLU A 68 -7.86 1.75 22.50
CA GLU A 68 -7.15 0.77 23.32
C GLU A 68 -6.92 -0.54 22.55
N ALA A 69 -7.96 -1.02 21.85
CA ALA A 69 -7.87 -2.18 20.98
C ALA A 69 -6.81 -1.99 19.89
N SER A 70 -6.72 -0.80 19.32
CA SER A 70 -5.73 -0.47 18.27
C SER A 70 -4.30 -0.46 18.79
N ARG A 71 -4.07 0.00 20.04
CA ARG A 71 -2.74 -0.11 20.68
C ARG A 71 -2.32 -1.56 20.86
N LEU A 72 -3.24 -2.45 21.28
CA LEU A 72 -2.99 -3.88 21.41
C LEU A 72 -2.76 -4.55 20.05
N LEU A 73 -3.51 -4.16 19.03
CA LEU A 73 -3.36 -4.61 17.66
C LEU A 73 -1.96 -4.26 17.11
N ARG A 74 -1.50 -3.02 17.28
CA ARG A 74 -0.20 -2.55 16.79
C ARG A 74 0.98 -3.29 17.41
N ARG A 75 0.86 -3.80 18.63
CA ARG A 75 1.88 -4.69 19.23
C ARG A 75 2.02 -6.03 18.51
N LYS A 76 0.98 -6.47 17.79
CA LYS A 76 0.97 -7.73 17.03
C LYS A 76 1.20 -7.53 15.55
N ASP A 77 0.70 -6.42 14.97
CA ASP A 77 0.74 -6.14 13.53
C ASP A 77 0.84 -4.63 13.29
N GLU A 78 2.01 -4.19 12.83
CA GLU A 78 2.27 -2.77 12.51
C GLU A 78 1.80 -2.40 11.09
N ASP A 79 1.62 -3.40 10.21
CA ASP A 79 1.46 -3.21 8.77
C ASP A 79 0.00 -3.16 8.32
N VAL A 80 -0.94 -3.75 9.09
CA VAL A 80 -2.35 -3.81 8.71
C VAL A 80 -2.94 -2.40 8.59
N LEU A 81 -3.70 -2.14 7.50
CA LEU A 81 -4.34 -0.84 7.29
C LEU A 81 -5.52 -0.67 8.25
N LEU A 82 -5.36 0.20 9.25
CA LEU A 82 -6.35 0.49 10.27
C LEU A 82 -7.11 1.78 9.90
N PHE A 83 -8.44 1.68 9.84
CA PHE A 83 -9.36 2.80 9.68
C PHE A 83 -10.20 2.95 10.93
N PHE A 84 -10.27 4.13 11.49
CA PHE A 84 -11.31 4.44 12.46
C PHE A 84 -12.57 4.90 11.76
N VAL A 85 -13.72 4.40 12.19
CA VAL A 85 -15.05 4.79 11.68
C VAL A 85 -15.92 5.12 12.88
N THR A 86 -16.09 6.41 13.20
CA THR A 86 -16.69 6.82 14.48
C THR A 86 -17.34 8.20 14.39
N ASN A 87 -18.20 8.54 15.36
CA ASN A 87 -18.76 9.89 15.54
C ASN A 87 -17.77 10.88 16.16
N LEU A 88 -16.71 10.38 16.79
CA LEU A 88 -15.80 11.17 17.62
C LEU A 88 -14.67 11.83 16.83
N ALA A 89 -14.94 12.94 16.16
CA ALA A 89 -13.92 13.68 15.39
C ALA A 89 -12.69 14.11 16.23
N GLN A 90 -12.84 14.26 17.55
CA GLN A 90 -11.76 14.66 18.46
C GLN A 90 -10.59 13.67 18.55
N TYR A 91 -10.85 12.38 18.30
CA TYR A 91 -9.80 11.35 18.32
C TYR A 91 -8.96 11.28 17.03
N ALA A 92 -9.23 12.14 16.05
CA ALA A 92 -8.45 12.17 14.82
C ALA A 92 -6.96 12.44 15.08
N LEU A 93 -6.61 13.28 16.05
CA LEU A 93 -5.23 13.53 16.45
C LEU A 93 -4.59 12.32 17.16
N GLU A 94 -5.33 11.66 18.05
CA GLU A 94 -4.83 10.47 18.76
C GLU A 94 -4.65 9.25 17.83
N SER A 95 -5.36 9.22 16.71
CA SER A 95 -5.24 8.15 15.71
C SER A 95 -3.82 8.04 15.13
N TYR A 96 -3.04 9.14 15.15
CA TYR A 96 -1.62 9.12 14.75
C TYR A 96 -0.74 8.28 15.69
N GLU A 97 -1.07 8.19 16.98
CA GLU A 97 -0.30 7.38 17.95
C GLU A 97 -0.30 5.89 17.59
N VAL A 98 -1.40 5.42 17.00
CA VAL A 98 -1.55 4.03 16.55
C VAL A 98 -1.29 3.84 15.07
N SER A 99 -0.69 4.84 14.41
CA SER A 99 -0.42 4.82 12.97
C SER A 99 -1.64 4.38 12.18
N ALA A 100 -2.82 4.96 12.48
CA ALA A 100 -4.02 4.70 11.71
C ALA A 100 -3.80 5.16 10.26
N PHE A 101 -4.25 4.36 9.31
CA PHE A 101 -4.14 4.69 7.90
C PHE A 101 -5.06 5.86 7.54
N ASP A 102 -6.27 5.88 8.10
CA ASP A 102 -7.22 6.96 7.86
C ASP A 102 -8.33 6.99 8.93
N TYR A 103 -9.10 8.07 8.91
CA TYR A 103 -10.18 8.35 9.84
C TYR A 103 -11.46 8.70 9.07
N VAL A 104 -12.56 8.03 9.37
CA VAL A 104 -13.86 8.21 8.73
C VAL A 104 -14.87 8.65 9.79
N VAL A 105 -15.36 9.88 9.64
CA VAL A 105 -16.41 10.41 10.53
C VAL A 105 -17.77 9.92 10.06
N LYS A 106 -18.58 9.40 10.99
CA LYS A 106 -19.98 9.00 10.73
C LYS A 106 -20.87 10.25 10.61
N PRO A 107 -21.91 10.27 9.76
CA PRO A 107 -22.34 9.17 8.88
C PRO A 107 -21.36 8.95 7.72
N VAL A 108 -21.12 7.69 7.39
CA VAL A 108 -20.17 7.32 6.33
C VAL A 108 -20.70 7.80 4.97
N ASN A 109 -19.89 8.55 4.26
CA ASN A 109 -20.19 8.96 2.89
C ASN A 109 -19.47 8.05 1.90
N TYR A 110 -20.22 7.44 0.95
CA TYR A 110 -19.67 6.51 -0.03
C TYR A 110 -18.50 7.10 -0.83
N TYR A 111 -18.64 8.34 -1.32
CA TYR A 111 -17.60 8.94 -2.16
C TYR A 111 -16.30 9.20 -1.38
N ASN A 112 -16.41 9.66 -0.13
CA ASN A 112 -15.25 9.85 0.75
C ASN A 112 -14.59 8.52 1.09
N LEU A 113 -15.38 7.48 1.38
CA LEU A 113 -14.88 6.13 1.61
C LEU A 113 -14.16 5.58 0.36
N ALA A 114 -14.73 5.77 -0.83
CA ALA A 114 -14.14 5.32 -2.09
C ALA A 114 -12.77 5.95 -2.36
N LEU A 115 -12.58 7.24 -2.05
CA LEU A 115 -11.28 7.91 -2.15
C LEU A 115 -10.25 7.29 -1.20
N LYS A 116 -10.64 7.01 0.05
CA LYS A 116 -9.78 6.37 1.04
C LYS A 116 -9.43 4.92 0.63
N MET A 117 -10.40 4.18 0.09
CA MET A 117 -10.16 2.83 -0.43
C MET A 117 -9.21 2.81 -1.63
N LYS A 118 -9.28 3.81 -2.51
CA LYS A 118 -8.34 3.95 -3.63
C LYS A 118 -6.90 4.10 -3.13
N ARG A 119 -6.69 4.91 -2.08
CA ARG A 119 -5.38 5.09 -1.43
C ARG A 119 -4.93 3.78 -0.75
N ALA A 120 -5.82 3.12 -0.01
CA ALA A 120 -5.55 1.86 0.67
C ALA A 120 -5.15 0.75 -0.31
N LEU A 121 -5.87 0.62 -1.43
CA LEU A 121 -5.53 -0.37 -2.46
C LEU A 121 -4.15 -0.15 -3.08
N ARG A 122 -3.71 1.10 -3.21
CA ARG A 122 -2.36 1.40 -3.67
C ARG A 122 -1.34 0.91 -2.65
N MET A 123 -1.57 1.19 -1.35
CA MET A 123 -0.67 0.75 -0.29
C MET A 123 -0.59 -0.78 -0.22
N LEU A 124 -1.74 -1.47 -0.31
CA LEU A 124 -1.78 -2.93 -0.35
C LEU A 124 -1.10 -3.52 -1.60
N ARG A 125 -1.17 -2.86 -2.76
CA ARG A 125 -0.42 -3.30 -3.95
C ARG A 125 1.08 -3.28 -3.71
N ASN A 126 1.56 -2.28 -2.97
CA ASN A 126 2.97 -2.17 -2.62
C ASN A 126 3.38 -3.15 -1.51
N THR A 127 2.40 -3.72 -0.78
CA THR A 127 2.61 -4.70 0.31
C THR A 127 2.25 -6.12 -0.15
N GLU A 128 1.47 -6.31 -1.22
CA GLU A 128 1.31 -7.65 -1.82
C GLU A 128 2.70 -8.11 -2.27
N GLU A 129 3.21 -9.13 -1.59
CA GLU A 129 4.46 -9.82 -1.89
C GLU A 129 4.39 -10.41 -3.32
N HIS A 130 4.53 -9.56 -4.33
CA HIS A 130 4.81 -10.01 -5.67
C HIS A 130 6.28 -10.43 -5.69
N ALA A 131 6.48 -11.70 -5.43
CA ALA A 131 7.79 -12.31 -5.61
C ALA A 131 7.98 -12.59 -7.10
N MET A 132 9.13 -12.22 -7.61
CA MET A 132 9.60 -12.63 -8.93
C MET A 132 10.84 -13.49 -8.80
N VAL A 133 10.97 -14.46 -9.69
CA VAL A 133 12.18 -15.28 -9.78
C VAL A 133 13.11 -14.65 -10.80
N ILE A 134 14.31 -14.27 -10.36
CA ILE A 134 15.37 -13.78 -11.24
C ILE A 134 16.48 -14.81 -11.36
N ASN A 135 17.03 -14.94 -12.57
CA ASN A 135 18.18 -15.81 -12.85
C ASN A 135 19.44 -14.95 -12.83
N ALA A 136 20.00 -14.75 -11.64
CA ALA A 136 21.24 -13.99 -11.48
C ALA A 136 22.48 -14.85 -11.80
N ALA A 137 23.64 -14.22 -11.91
CA ALA A 137 24.89 -14.88 -12.27
C ALA A 137 25.33 -15.96 -11.24
N ASP A 138 24.91 -15.82 -10.00
CA ASP A 138 25.17 -16.73 -8.87
C ASP A 138 24.05 -17.73 -8.60
N GLY A 139 22.94 -17.71 -9.38
CA GLY A 139 21.83 -18.65 -9.25
C GLY A 139 20.45 -18.02 -9.38
N GLN A 140 19.44 -18.82 -9.03
CA GLN A 140 18.04 -18.34 -8.98
C GLN A 140 17.74 -17.69 -7.63
N HIS A 141 17.21 -16.48 -7.68
CA HIS A 141 16.77 -15.75 -6.49
C HIS A 141 15.29 -15.45 -6.58
N VAL A 142 14.59 -15.56 -5.44
CA VAL A 142 13.22 -15.06 -5.26
C VAL A 142 13.33 -13.70 -4.60
N ILE A 143 12.96 -12.64 -5.30
CA ILE A 143 12.97 -11.27 -4.79
C ILE A 143 11.56 -10.70 -4.72
N GLN A 144 11.29 -9.92 -3.71
CA GLN A 144 10.03 -9.19 -3.63
C GLN A 144 10.09 -7.98 -4.56
N VAL A 145 9.08 -7.79 -5.40
CA VAL A 145 8.99 -6.61 -6.29
C VAL A 145 8.96 -5.31 -5.46
N SER A 146 8.36 -5.38 -4.27
CA SER A 146 8.33 -4.26 -3.32
C SER A 146 9.70 -3.84 -2.80
N ASP A 147 10.70 -4.74 -2.83
CA ASP A 147 12.06 -4.49 -2.38
C ASP A 147 12.96 -3.89 -3.45
N ILE A 148 12.53 -3.94 -4.72
CA ILE A 148 13.28 -3.37 -5.84
C ILE A 148 13.16 -1.84 -5.80
N ARG A 149 14.29 -1.15 -5.64
CA ARG A 149 14.40 0.32 -5.69
C ARG A 149 14.36 0.82 -7.13
N TYR A 150 15.14 0.21 -8.00
CA TYR A 150 15.17 0.48 -9.44
C TYR A 150 15.83 -0.67 -10.18
N VAL A 151 15.60 -0.74 -11.47
CA VAL A 151 16.26 -1.68 -12.38
C VAL A 151 17.09 -0.90 -13.38
N GLU A 152 18.36 -1.29 -13.52
CA GLU A 152 19.29 -0.76 -14.50
C GLU A 152 19.48 -1.74 -15.66
N VAL A 153 19.47 -1.22 -16.89
CA VAL A 153 19.75 -2.02 -18.09
C VAL A 153 20.81 -1.36 -18.92
N MET A 154 22.02 -1.94 -18.95
CA MET A 154 23.13 -1.48 -19.76
C MET A 154 23.45 -2.50 -20.88
N GLY A 155 23.09 -2.14 -22.11
CA GLY A 155 23.15 -3.08 -23.24
C GLY A 155 22.12 -4.19 -23.06
N HIS A 156 22.58 -5.42 -22.80
CA HIS A 156 21.75 -6.57 -22.48
C HIS A 156 21.83 -6.99 -21.01
N ASN A 157 22.69 -6.34 -20.23
CA ASN A 157 22.88 -6.64 -18.83
C ASN A 157 21.83 -5.92 -17.98
N VAL A 158 21.20 -6.65 -17.09
CA VAL A 158 20.18 -6.18 -16.16
C VAL A 158 20.70 -6.29 -14.73
N THR A 159 20.57 -5.22 -13.97
CA THR A 159 20.83 -5.22 -12.54
C THR A 159 19.58 -4.77 -11.79
N TYR A 160 19.13 -5.58 -10.85
CA TYR A 160 18.06 -5.22 -9.91
C TYR A 160 18.70 -4.66 -8.65
N HIS A 161 18.51 -3.37 -8.39
CA HIS A 161 18.96 -2.71 -7.16
C HIS A 161 17.86 -2.80 -6.12
N THR A 162 18.09 -3.58 -5.06
CA THR A 162 17.10 -3.82 -4.00
C THR A 162 17.54 -3.25 -2.66
N VAL A 163 16.64 -3.25 -1.70
CA VAL A 163 16.95 -2.86 -0.30
C VAL A 163 17.88 -3.86 0.39
N ASN A 164 17.93 -5.10 -0.10
CA ASN A 164 18.69 -6.21 0.48
C ASN A 164 20.01 -6.47 -0.28
N GLY A 165 20.29 -5.73 -1.36
CA GLY A 165 21.48 -5.89 -2.20
C GLY A 165 21.14 -5.87 -3.68
N ASP A 166 22.17 -5.97 -4.52
CA ASP A 166 22.03 -5.89 -5.97
C ASP A 166 22.13 -7.28 -6.59
N TYR A 167 21.26 -7.57 -7.57
CA TYR A 167 21.24 -8.83 -8.32
C TYR A 167 21.56 -8.57 -9.79
N PHE A 168 22.66 -9.15 -10.27
CA PHE A 168 23.08 -9.04 -11.66
C PHE A 168 22.50 -10.18 -12.49
N VAL A 169 21.72 -9.84 -13.52
CA VAL A 169 21.15 -10.77 -14.49
C VAL A 169 21.80 -10.55 -15.85
N GLY A 170 22.52 -11.55 -16.33
CA GLY A 170 23.37 -11.42 -17.51
C GLY A 170 22.65 -11.13 -18.84
N TYR A 171 21.34 -11.33 -18.95
CA TYR A 171 20.59 -11.08 -20.17
C TYR A 171 19.14 -10.72 -19.91
N GLY A 172 18.72 -9.58 -20.46
CA GLY A 172 17.32 -9.15 -20.35
C GLY A 172 17.01 -7.94 -21.21
N SER A 173 15.72 -7.63 -21.32
CA SER A 173 15.24 -6.47 -22.07
C SER A 173 14.40 -5.56 -21.19
N LEU A 174 14.72 -4.28 -21.21
CA LEU A 174 13.97 -3.26 -20.46
C LEU A 174 12.48 -3.25 -20.81
N LYS A 175 12.14 -3.60 -22.06
CA LYS A 175 10.73 -3.67 -22.51
C LYS A 175 9.95 -4.78 -21.79
N ALA A 176 10.55 -5.95 -21.62
CA ALA A 176 9.92 -7.08 -20.93
C ALA A 176 9.80 -6.79 -19.43
N ILE A 177 10.89 -6.32 -18.81
CA ILE A 177 10.93 -5.95 -17.39
C ILE A 177 9.93 -4.83 -17.08
N ARG A 178 9.83 -3.84 -17.96
CA ARG A 178 8.85 -2.75 -17.83
C ARG A 178 7.42 -3.29 -17.84
N ALA A 179 7.07 -4.19 -18.76
CA ALA A 179 5.72 -4.75 -18.84
C ALA A 179 5.33 -5.49 -17.56
N GLU A 180 6.30 -6.13 -16.91
CA GLU A 180 6.11 -6.85 -15.65
C GLU A 180 6.00 -5.91 -14.44
N LEU A 181 6.86 -4.88 -14.37
CA LEU A 181 6.95 -4.00 -13.20
C LEU A 181 6.10 -2.72 -13.27
N GLU A 182 5.65 -2.28 -14.46
CA GLU A 182 4.81 -1.08 -14.64
C GLU A 182 3.51 -1.12 -13.79
N PRO A 183 2.83 -2.28 -13.59
CA PRO A 183 1.68 -2.37 -12.70
C PRO A 183 2.00 -2.14 -11.22
N HIS A 184 3.28 -2.14 -10.84
CA HIS A 184 3.79 -1.98 -9.47
C HIS A 184 4.46 -0.62 -9.24
N ASP A 185 3.96 0.43 -9.89
CA ASP A 185 4.42 1.82 -9.76
C ASP A 185 5.89 2.05 -10.19
N PHE A 186 6.39 1.26 -11.15
CA PHE A 186 7.68 1.50 -11.77
C PHE A 186 7.56 2.38 -13.00
N VAL A 187 8.43 3.39 -13.09
CA VAL A 187 8.44 4.37 -14.18
C VAL A 187 9.84 4.57 -14.75
N LEU A 188 9.95 4.67 -16.06
CA LEU A 188 11.22 4.98 -16.72
C LEU A 188 11.63 6.43 -16.46
N CYS A 189 12.80 6.64 -15.84
CA CYS A 189 13.39 7.97 -15.71
C CYS A 189 14.33 8.32 -16.88
N ASP A 190 14.93 7.30 -17.52
CA ASP A 190 15.65 7.43 -18.78
C ASP A 190 15.53 6.18 -19.65
N ARG A 191 16.46 5.95 -20.60
CA ARG A 191 16.47 4.78 -21.48
C ARG A 191 16.98 3.51 -20.79
N SER A 192 17.64 3.63 -19.65
CA SER A 192 18.36 2.55 -18.96
C SER A 192 17.81 2.26 -17.56
N PHE A 193 17.04 3.17 -16.97
CA PHE A 193 16.57 3.06 -15.59
C PHE A 193 15.05 3.02 -15.48
N LEU A 194 14.55 1.98 -14.82
CA LEU A 194 13.15 1.80 -14.43
C LEU A 194 13.07 1.94 -12.90
N VAL A 195 12.41 2.97 -12.40
CA VAL A 195 12.44 3.39 -11.01
C VAL A 195 11.12 3.10 -10.31
N ASN A 196 11.17 2.49 -9.14
CA ASN A 196 10.03 2.32 -8.25
C ASN A 196 9.75 3.66 -7.53
N LEU A 197 8.58 4.23 -7.78
CA LEU A 197 8.18 5.53 -7.23
C LEU A 197 8.12 5.54 -5.69
N LYS A 198 7.94 4.39 -5.06
CA LYS A 198 7.97 4.20 -3.60
C LYS A 198 9.28 4.70 -2.98
N TYR A 199 10.40 4.52 -3.68
CA TYR A 199 11.73 4.85 -3.16
C TYR A 199 12.24 6.23 -3.60
N VAL A 200 11.44 7.01 -4.33
CA VAL A 200 11.81 8.38 -4.70
C VAL A 200 11.70 9.27 -3.48
N THR A 201 12.85 9.80 -3.03
CA THR A 201 12.94 10.69 -1.87
C THR A 201 13.03 12.16 -2.27
N GLY A 202 13.35 12.46 -3.54
CA GLY A 202 13.40 13.83 -4.01
C GLY A 202 13.77 13.95 -5.49
N VAL A 203 13.51 15.14 -6.04
CA VAL A 203 13.90 15.51 -7.41
C VAL A 203 14.49 16.90 -7.41
N ASN A 204 15.77 17.00 -7.77
CA ASN A 204 16.45 18.28 -8.03
C ASN A 204 17.03 18.23 -9.44
N LYS A 205 16.23 18.69 -10.41
CA LYS A 205 16.45 18.51 -11.85
C LYS A 205 17.87 18.84 -12.31
N PRO A 206 18.57 17.94 -13.00
CA PRO A 206 18.08 16.67 -13.57
C PRO A 206 18.15 15.48 -12.61
N ASP A 207 18.61 15.65 -11.39
CA ASP A 207 18.90 14.58 -10.43
C ASP A 207 17.62 14.05 -9.78
N LEU A 208 17.54 12.73 -9.67
CA LEU A 208 16.49 11.95 -9.05
C LEU A 208 17.09 11.15 -7.89
N TYR A 209 16.62 11.40 -6.70
CA TYR A 209 17.06 10.69 -5.49
C TYR A 209 16.17 9.47 -5.26
N VAL A 210 16.78 8.28 -5.24
CA VAL A 210 16.09 6.99 -5.07
C VAL A 210 16.75 6.23 -3.93
N GLY A 211 16.16 6.31 -2.74
CA GLY A 211 16.82 5.87 -1.52
C GLY A 211 18.12 6.65 -1.31
N ASN A 212 19.26 5.94 -1.30
CA ASN A 212 20.60 6.54 -1.15
C ASN A 212 21.30 6.84 -2.50
N ASP A 213 20.67 6.48 -3.62
CA ASP A 213 21.25 6.59 -4.94
C ASP A 213 20.77 7.85 -5.67
N VAL A 214 21.62 8.37 -6.58
CA VAL A 214 21.28 9.52 -7.42
C VAL A 214 21.29 9.10 -8.88
N LEU A 215 20.11 9.12 -9.49
CA LEU A 215 19.91 8.86 -10.92
C LEU A 215 19.66 10.17 -11.67
N LYS A 216 19.57 10.11 -13.01
CA LYS A 216 19.23 11.28 -13.81
C LYS A 216 17.93 11.07 -14.60
N ILE A 217 17.07 12.07 -14.60
CA ILE A 217 15.87 12.05 -15.44
C ILE A 217 16.23 12.63 -16.82
N ALA A 218 16.10 11.82 -17.85
CA ALA A 218 16.30 12.27 -19.23
C ALA A 218 15.30 13.37 -19.59
N LYS A 219 15.75 14.39 -20.34
CA LYS A 219 14.91 15.54 -20.74
C LYS A 219 13.61 15.10 -21.43
N SER A 220 13.68 14.08 -22.29
CA SER A 220 12.53 13.53 -23.00
C SER A 220 11.52 12.77 -22.13
N ARG A 221 11.94 12.30 -20.95
CA ARG A 221 11.10 11.54 -20.02
C ARG A 221 10.55 12.37 -18.86
N ARG A 222 11.08 13.58 -18.68
CA ARG A 222 10.83 14.42 -17.51
C ARG A 222 9.35 14.67 -17.25
N SER A 223 8.60 15.10 -18.26
CA SER A 223 7.17 15.42 -18.11
C SER A 223 6.36 14.20 -17.71
N ALA A 224 6.59 13.05 -18.38
CA ALA A 224 5.90 11.81 -18.08
C ALA A 224 6.26 11.28 -16.67
N PHE A 225 7.55 11.33 -16.30
CA PHE A 225 8.01 10.91 -14.97
C PHE A 225 7.41 11.78 -13.86
N MET A 226 7.46 13.11 -14.00
CA MET A 226 6.89 14.04 -13.01
C MET A 226 5.38 13.90 -12.89
N LEU A 227 4.66 13.67 -13.99
CA LEU A 227 3.23 13.39 -13.95
C LEU A 227 2.93 12.10 -13.19
N ALA A 228 3.69 11.03 -13.44
CA ALA A 228 3.54 9.77 -12.73
C ALA A 228 3.87 9.93 -11.23
N LEU A 229 4.93 10.67 -10.90
CA LEU A 229 5.34 10.93 -9.53
C LEU A 229 4.28 11.78 -8.79
N THR A 230 3.80 12.85 -9.40
CA THR A 230 2.70 13.65 -8.85
C THR A 230 1.47 12.79 -8.65
N LYS A 231 1.08 11.99 -9.64
CA LYS A 231 -0.07 11.09 -9.53
C LYS A 231 0.12 10.01 -8.46
N TYR A 232 1.35 9.57 -8.22
CA TYR A 232 1.69 8.63 -7.15
C TYR A 232 1.50 9.25 -5.77
N PHE A 233 1.94 10.50 -5.57
CA PHE A 233 1.86 11.20 -4.28
C PHE A 233 0.59 12.07 -4.13
N SER A 234 0.00 12.64 -5.21
CA SER A 234 -1.18 13.52 -5.13
C SER A 234 -2.52 12.79 -4.96
N CYS A 235 -2.52 11.53 -4.51
CA CYS A 235 -3.69 10.98 -3.85
C CYS A 235 -3.72 11.35 -2.36
N GLU A 236 -3.04 12.44 -1.98
CA GLU A 236 -3.05 13.05 -0.64
C GLU A 236 -4.04 14.22 -0.53
N GLU A 237 -4.82 14.55 -1.59
CA GLU A 237 -5.93 15.51 -1.53
C GLU A 237 -7.26 14.83 -1.80
#